data_43a34e8bbc82eb39b7211834eec3dc09
#
_entry.id   43a34e8bbc82eb39b7211834eec3dc09
#
_cell.length_a   1.000
_cell.length_b   1.000
_cell.length_c   1.000
_cell.angle_alpha   90.00
_cell.angle_beta   90.00
_cell.angle_gamma   90.00
#
_symmetry.space_group_name_H-M   'P 1'
#
loop_
_entity.id
_entity.type
_entity.pdbx_description
1 polymer ?
#
loop_
_entity_poly.entity_id
_entity_poly.type
_entity_poly.pdbx_seq_one_letter_code
_entity_poly.pdbx_strand_id
1 'polypeptide(L)'
;VINEPISDNNQWRGVNGNFSSEDATPTEDETTGLNLNWANGHFYWGYYLDKEYAVKAFEYARKYTKEGTKLFVNDYNLEINPNKLQALIDMVKYIDENNENRQPIVDGIGTQMHLIAKSITKEQIDAMFQTLAATGKLIRVTELDVRLEENKTPTADDLMLQADIYRWVFESYKQYIPAEQQSGITIWDITDDTSWYKEYSPCIFDANLTRKPAYKGVCDGIAGRDISEDFTGDDWKAGK
;
A
#
# COMPACT_ATOMS: atom_id res chain seq x y z
N VAL A 1 -7.02 7.01 7.18
CA VAL A 1 -6.93 8.28 7.93
C VAL A 1 -5.57 8.93 7.68
N ILE A 2 -4.49 8.15 7.78
CA ILE A 2 -3.13 8.62 7.51
C ILE A 2 -2.52 7.77 6.42
N ASN A 3 -1.88 8.41 5.45
CA ASN A 3 -1.17 7.76 4.35
C ASN A 3 0.32 8.10 4.41
N GLU A 4 1.17 7.09 4.22
CA GLU A 4 2.62 7.18 4.12
C GLU A 4 3.30 7.92 5.30
N PRO A 5 2.96 7.59 6.54
CA PRO A 5 3.52 8.29 7.68
C PRO A 5 4.97 7.92 8.00
N ILE A 6 5.44 6.77 7.50
CA ILE A 6 6.79 6.27 7.76
C ILE A 6 7.67 6.48 6.51
N SER A 7 8.78 7.17 6.67
CA SER A 7 9.76 7.36 5.59
C SER A 7 10.60 6.10 5.34
N ASP A 8 11.38 6.10 4.27
CA ASP A 8 12.22 4.95 3.90
C ASP A 8 13.39 4.71 4.86
N ASN A 9 13.69 5.68 5.72
CA ASN A 9 14.61 5.51 6.85
C ASN A 9 13.94 4.94 8.12
N ASN A 10 12.69 4.46 8.00
CA ASN A 10 11.91 3.81 9.06
C ASN A 10 11.51 4.72 10.22
N GLN A 11 11.44 6.02 10.00
CA GLN A 11 11.05 7.01 10.99
C GLN A 11 9.75 7.73 10.60
N TRP A 12 9.07 8.28 11.59
CA TRP A 12 7.86 9.08 11.35
C TRP A 12 8.20 10.34 10.59
N ARG A 13 7.47 10.62 9.49
CA ARG A 13 7.69 11.83 8.69
C ARG A 13 7.44 13.10 9.50
N GLY A 14 8.38 14.04 9.43
CA GLY A 14 8.34 15.33 10.13
C GLY A 14 8.77 15.29 11.59
N VAL A 15 8.68 14.15 12.27
CA VAL A 15 9.04 14.02 13.69
C VAL A 15 10.57 14.06 13.84
N ASN A 16 11.06 14.83 14.83
CA ASN A 16 12.49 15.00 15.10
C ASN A 16 13.32 15.42 13.87
N GLY A 17 12.73 16.24 12.99
CA GLY A 17 13.41 16.68 11.78
C GLY A 17 13.53 15.64 10.67
N ASN A 18 12.74 14.57 10.71
CA ASN A 18 12.69 13.55 9.66
C ASN A 18 11.90 14.03 8.43
N PHE A 19 12.52 14.87 7.64
CA PHE A 19 12.03 15.34 6.35
C PHE A 19 13.20 15.47 5.36
N SER A 20 12.89 15.62 4.07
CA SER A 20 13.90 15.76 3.03
C SER A 20 14.76 17.01 3.27
N SER A 21 16.07 16.91 3.04
CA SER A 21 16.98 18.07 3.11
C SER A 21 16.60 19.16 2.10
N GLU A 22 15.90 18.81 1.01
CA GLU A 22 15.39 19.74 0.02
C GLU A 22 14.19 20.54 0.51
N ASP A 23 13.45 20.00 1.51
CA ASP A 23 12.30 20.68 2.10
C ASP A 23 12.70 21.76 3.12
N ALA A 24 13.88 21.63 3.69
CA ALA A 24 14.39 22.53 4.73
C ALA A 24 13.37 22.74 5.89
N THR A 25 13.64 23.69 6.77
CA THR A 25 12.63 24.16 7.74
C THR A 25 11.68 25.14 7.07
N PRO A 26 10.38 25.10 7.39
CA PRO A 26 9.41 26.00 6.74
C PRO A 26 9.70 27.46 7.09
N THR A 27 9.48 28.33 6.10
CA THR A 27 9.54 29.77 6.29
C THR A 27 8.17 30.35 6.65
N GLU A 28 8.15 31.61 7.09
CA GLU A 28 6.94 32.31 7.46
C GLU A 28 6.00 32.50 6.26
N ASP A 29 4.73 32.21 6.45
CA ASP A 29 3.64 32.53 5.56
C ASP A 29 3.17 33.96 5.84
N GLU A 30 3.21 34.84 4.84
CA GLU A 30 2.92 36.27 4.98
C GLU A 30 1.46 36.54 5.43
N THR A 31 0.54 35.61 5.14
CA THR A 31 -0.88 35.76 5.49
C THR A 31 -1.17 35.42 6.94
N THR A 32 -0.53 34.38 7.43
CA THR A 32 -0.82 33.83 8.78
C THR A 32 0.21 34.21 9.84
N GLY A 33 1.42 34.62 9.42
CA GLY A 33 2.56 34.85 10.32
C GLY A 33 3.11 33.56 10.94
N LEU A 34 2.75 32.41 10.41
CA LEU A 34 3.21 31.10 10.89
C LEU A 34 4.22 30.50 9.92
N ASN A 35 5.15 29.69 10.42
CA ASN A 35 6.12 28.99 9.56
C ASN A 35 5.44 27.80 8.85
N LEU A 36 4.75 28.07 7.74
CA LEU A 36 3.96 27.09 6.98
C LEU A 36 4.46 26.87 5.56
N ASN A 37 5.38 27.70 5.07
CA ASN A 37 5.91 27.61 3.69
C ASN A 37 7.03 26.57 3.63
N TRP A 38 6.68 25.33 3.29
CA TRP A 38 7.62 24.27 2.98
C TRP A 38 8.10 24.34 1.53
N ALA A 39 9.37 24.06 1.31
CA ALA A 39 9.89 23.87 -0.04
C ALA A 39 9.14 22.72 -0.74
N ASN A 40 9.10 22.76 -2.08
CA ASN A 40 8.48 21.71 -2.92
C ASN A 40 7.00 21.39 -2.62
N GLY A 41 6.29 22.24 -1.89
CA GLY A 41 4.85 22.04 -1.57
C GLY A 41 4.56 20.91 -0.60
N HIS A 42 5.56 20.38 0.08
CA HIS A 42 5.38 19.39 1.12
C HIS A 42 4.85 20.03 2.41
N PHE A 43 4.24 19.22 3.26
CA PHE A 43 3.78 19.65 4.58
C PHE A 43 3.89 18.48 5.57
N TYR A 44 4.56 18.73 6.69
CA TYR A 44 4.83 17.69 7.69
C TYR A 44 4.13 17.98 9.01
N TRP A 45 3.00 17.33 9.27
CA TRP A 45 2.27 17.44 10.53
C TRP A 45 3.13 17.07 11.75
N GLY A 46 4.04 16.09 11.59
CA GLY A 46 4.97 15.68 12.65
C GLY A 46 5.95 16.78 13.08
N TYR A 47 6.23 17.75 12.22
CA TYR A 47 7.04 18.90 12.59
C TYR A 47 6.36 19.82 13.63
N TYR A 48 5.04 20.00 13.49
CA TYR A 48 4.29 20.92 14.36
C TYR A 48 3.74 20.24 15.62
N LEU A 49 3.36 18.98 15.52
CA LEU A 49 2.59 18.28 16.54
C LEU A 49 3.29 17.03 17.11
N ASP A 50 4.55 16.78 16.67
CA ASP A 50 5.23 15.53 16.98
C ASP A 50 4.33 14.33 16.67
N LYS A 51 4.45 13.23 17.39
CA LYS A 51 3.63 12.00 17.21
C LYS A 51 2.13 12.23 17.52
N GLU A 52 1.83 13.27 18.26
CA GLU A 52 0.45 13.65 18.60
C GLU A 52 -0.45 13.90 17.36
N TYR A 53 0.14 14.29 16.20
CA TYR A 53 -0.66 14.51 15.01
C TYR A 53 -1.45 13.27 14.61
N ALA A 54 -0.84 12.09 14.76
CA ALA A 54 -1.49 10.84 14.37
C ALA A 54 -2.64 10.47 15.31
N VAL A 55 -2.43 10.68 16.62
CA VAL A 55 -3.48 10.48 17.63
C VAL A 55 -4.68 11.38 17.33
N LYS A 56 -4.43 12.69 17.17
CA LYS A 56 -5.48 13.68 16.88
C LYS A 56 -6.23 13.37 15.57
N ALA A 57 -5.52 12.96 14.52
CA ALA A 57 -6.14 12.60 13.25
C ALA A 57 -7.15 11.44 13.43
N PHE A 58 -6.80 10.43 14.21
CA PHE A 58 -7.68 9.28 14.48
C PHE A 58 -8.83 9.64 15.44
N GLU A 59 -8.60 10.46 16.46
CA GLU A 59 -9.65 10.96 17.35
C GLU A 59 -10.70 11.77 16.58
N TYR A 60 -10.27 12.71 15.72
CA TYR A 60 -11.18 13.48 14.86
C TYR A 60 -11.90 12.59 13.86
N ALA A 61 -11.19 11.67 13.21
CA ALA A 61 -11.81 10.72 12.30
C ALA A 61 -12.89 9.89 13.02
N ARG A 62 -12.60 9.35 14.21
CA ARG A 62 -13.55 8.57 14.99
C ARG A 62 -14.76 9.42 15.41
N LYS A 63 -14.54 10.67 15.79
CA LYS A 63 -15.60 11.59 16.23
C LYS A 63 -16.57 11.98 15.12
N TYR A 64 -16.06 12.16 13.88
CA TYR A 64 -16.85 12.75 12.80
C TYR A 64 -17.25 11.75 11.70
N THR A 65 -16.76 10.53 11.73
CA THR A 65 -17.24 9.48 10.81
C THR A 65 -18.47 8.79 11.36
N LYS A 66 -19.23 8.14 10.46
CA LYS A 66 -20.38 7.34 10.87
C LYS A 66 -19.94 6.15 11.73
N GLU A 67 -20.80 5.73 12.63
CA GLU A 67 -20.60 4.49 13.39
C GLU A 67 -20.33 3.30 12.45
N GLY A 68 -19.38 2.46 12.83
CA GLY A 68 -18.96 1.31 12.02
C GLY A 68 -17.94 1.61 10.93
N THR A 69 -17.61 2.90 10.64
CA THR A 69 -16.54 3.25 9.70
C THR A 69 -15.21 2.72 10.18
N LYS A 70 -14.50 1.96 9.30
CA LYS A 70 -13.18 1.41 9.62
C LYS A 70 -12.07 2.40 9.28
N LEU A 71 -11.20 2.66 10.24
CA LEU A 71 -10.13 3.65 10.16
C LEU A 71 -8.78 2.95 10.01
N PHE A 72 -8.05 3.30 8.96
CA PHE A 72 -6.78 2.65 8.57
C PHE A 72 -5.61 3.64 8.60
N VAL A 73 -4.41 3.11 8.90
CA VAL A 73 -3.12 3.68 8.49
C VAL A 73 -2.66 2.93 7.27
N ASN A 74 -2.09 3.63 6.27
CA ASN A 74 -1.65 3.05 5.00
C ASN A 74 -0.21 3.43 4.71
N ASP A 75 0.59 2.50 4.17
CA ASP A 75 1.96 2.77 3.75
C ASP A 75 2.44 1.80 2.65
N TYR A 76 3.57 2.10 2.02
CA TYR A 76 4.19 1.35 0.92
C TYR A 76 5.50 0.69 1.37
N ASN A 77 6.01 -0.23 0.54
CA ASN A 77 7.28 -0.96 0.73
C ASN A 77 7.35 -1.78 2.03
N LEU A 78 6.21 -2.17 2.59
CA LEU A 78 6.17 -2.96 3.83
C LEU A 78 6.65 -4.39 3.60
N GLU A 79 6.50 -4.92 2.38
CA GLU A 79 6.92 -6.25 1.96
C GLU A 79 8.43 -6.38 1.78
N ILE A 80 9.11 -5.30 1.43
CA ILE A 80 10.56 -5.29 1.19
C ILE A 80 11.37 -4.64 2.32
N ASN A 81 10.71 -3.94 3.24
CA ASN A 81 11.36 -3.26 4.36
C ASN A 81 10.73 -3.65 5.71
N PRO A 82 11.17 -4.76 6.34
CA PRO A 82 10.63 -5.22 7.62
C PRO A 82 10.75 -4.19 8.76
N ASN A 83 11.76 -3.32 8.73
CA ASN A 83 11.91 -2.27 9.73
C ASN A 83 10.86 -1.16 9.56
N LYS A 84 10.51 -0.81 8.32
CA LYS A 84 9.41 0.12 8.01
C LYS A 84 8.07 -0.47 8.43
N LEU A 85 7.85 -1.76 8.15
CA LEU A 85 6.68 -2.50 8.62
C LEU A 85 6.56 -2.45 10.14
N GLN A 86 7.65 -2.71 10.87
CA GLN A 86 7.65 -2.64 12.32
C GLN A 86 7.37 -1.22 12.83
N ALA A 87 7.98 -0.19 12.22
CA ALA A 87 7.74 1.20 12.57
C ALA A 87 6.25 1.61 12.38
N LEU A 88 5.59 1.10 11.33
CA LEU A 88 4.16 1.32 11.11
C LEU A 88 3.30 0.63 12.18
N ILE A 89 3.65 -0.61 12.55
CA ILE A 89 2.96 -1.35 13.63
C ILE A 89 3.13 -0.62 14.97
N ASP A 90 4.33 -0.10 15.25
CA ASP A 90 4.59 0.66 16.47
C ASP A 90 3.83 1.99 16.48
N MET A 91 3.62 2.62 15.31
CA MET A 91 2.73 3.79 15.18
C MET A 91 1.29 3.44 15.53
N VAL A 92 0.76 2.33 15.01
CA VAL A 92 -0.60 1.86 15.32
C VAL A 92 -0.77 1.64 16.83
N LYS A 93 0.18 0.99 17.48
CA LYS A 93 0.18 0.80 18.95
C LYS A 93 0.21 2.14 19.68
N TYR A 94 1.09 3.06 19.24
CA TYR A 94 1.19 4.38 19.84
C TYR A 94 -0.14 5.14 19.80
N ILE A 95 -0.85 5.12 18.65
CA ILE A 95 -2.16 5.78 18.50
C ILE A 95 -3.19 5.14 19.43
N ASP A 96 -3.24 3.82 19.52
CA ASP A 96 -4.18 3.10 20.37
C ASP A 96 -3.93 3.33 21.86
N GLU A 97 -2.68 3.50 22.28
CA GLU A 97 -2.28 3.67 23.68
C GLU A 97 -2.35 5.12 24.16
N ASN A 98 -2.27 6.11 23.27
CA ASN A 98 -2.13 7.52 23.62
C ASN A 98 -3.35 8.39 23.29
N ASN A 99 -4.45 7.83 22.75
CA ASN A 99 -5.68 8.58 22.58
C ASN A 99 -6.39 8.84 23.93
N GLU A 100 -7.29 9.81 23.96
CA GLU A 100 -7.98 10.28 25.17
C GLU A 100 -8.57 9.14 26.01
N ASN A 101 -9.13 8.13 25.37
CA ASN A 101 -9.79 7.01 26.04
C ASN A 101 -8.87 5.81 26.28
N ARG A 102 -7.65 5.83 25.76
CA ARG A 102 -6.71 4.70 25.78
C ARG A 102 -7.32 3.38 25.32
N GLN A 103 -8.10 3.45 24.23
CA GLN A 103 -8.78 2.32 23.61
C GLN A 103 -8.29 2.16 22.16
N PRO A 104 -8.33 0.94 21.61
CA PRO A 104 -8.03 0.75 20.20
C PRO A 104 -8.96 1.58 19.31
N ILE A 105 -8.41 2.58 18.60
CA ILE A 105 -9.14 3.43 17.65
C ILE A 105 -8.71 3.25 16.21
N VAL A 106 -7.58 2.56 15.97
CA VAL A 106 -7.13 2.12 14.64
C VAL A 106 -7.75 0.76 14.35
N ASP A 107 -8.60 0.66 13.34
CA ASP A 107 -9.23 -0.61 12.96
C ASP A 107 -8.32 -1.47 12.11
N GLY A 108 -7.50 -0.88 11.24
CA GLY A 108 -6.73 -1.65 10.28
C GLY A 108 -5.45 -1.00 9.79
N ILE A 109 -4.67 -1.83 9.10
CA ILE A 109 -3.43 -1.48 8.43
C ILE A 109 -3.60 -1.75 6.93
N GLY A 110 -3.35 -0.71 6.11
CA GLY A 110 -3.24 -0.83 4.66
C GLY A 110 -1.79 -1.00 4.24
N THR A 111 -1.57 -1.87 3.27
CA THR A 111 -0.30 -1.98 2.53
C THR A 111 -0.56 -1.68 1.07
N GLN A 112 0.16 -0.71 0.49
CA GLN A 112 -0.07 -0.30 -0.90
C GLN A 112 0.28 -1.41 -1.89
N MET A 113 1.43 -2.04 -1.72
CA MET A 113 1.95 -3.11 -2.59
C MET A 113 2.15 -2.65 -4.04
N HIS A 114 2.88 -1.54 -4.22
CA HIS A 114 3.44 -1.14 -5.52
C HIS A 114 4.69 -1.97 -5.81
N LEU A 115 4.53 -3.13 -6.40
CA LEU A 115 5.57 -4.14 -6.53
C LEU A 115 6.44 -3.94 -7.78
N ILE A 116 7.70 -4.39 -7.71
CA ILE A 116 8.63 -4.45 -8.85
C ILE A 116 8.89 -5.92 -9.14
N ALA A 117 8.48 -6.40 -10.32
CA ALA A 117 8.45 -7.83 -10.65
C ALA A 117 9.79 -8.55 -10.43
N LYS A 118 10.92 -7.94 -10.81
CA LYS A 118 12.25 -8.56 -10.68
C LYS A 118 12.90 -8.40 -9.30
N SER A 119 12.22 -7.71 -8.36
CA SER A 119 12.78 -7.41 -7.04
C SER A 119 12.00 -8.02 -5.88
N ILE A 120 10.77 -8.49 -6.12
CA ILE A 120 9.92 -9.09 -5.09
C ILE A 120 9.96 -10.62 -5.13
N THR A 121 9.92 -11.26 -3.98
CA THR A 121 9.78 -12.71 -3.86
C THR A 121 8.50 -13.08 -3.09
N LYS A 122 8.03 -14.31 -3.30
CA LYS A 122 6.85 -14.81 -2.58
C LYS A 122 7.10 -14.86 -1.07
N GLU A 123 8.31 -15.20 -0.65
CA GLU A 123 8.70 -15.28 0.76
C GLU A 123 8.62 -13.92 1.47
N GLN A 124 8.95 -12.83 0.77
CA GLN A 124 8.82 -11.46 1.30
C GLN A 124 7.34 -11.09 1.49
N ILE A 125 6.48 -11.42 0.52
CA ILE A 125 5.03 -11.21 0.62
C ILE A 125 4.45 -12.03 1.78
N ASP A 126 4.83 -13.30 1.91
CA ASP A 126 4.39 -14.20 2.96
C ASP A 126 4.80 -13.68 4.35
N ALA A 127 6.05 -13.26 4.52
CA ALA A 127 6.59 -12.74 5.78
C ALA A 127 5.87 -11.44 6.21
N MET A 128 5.59 -10.53 5.28
CA MET A 128 4.83 -9.32 5.55
C MET A 128 3.42 -9.67 6.05
N PHE A 129 2.67 -10.53 5.35
CA PHE A 129 1.32 -10.89 5.77
C PHE A 129 1.29 -11.63 7.10
N GLN A 130 2.24 -12.50 7.39
CA GLN A 130 2.37 -13.15 8.71
C GLN A 130 2.58 -12.12 9.82
N THR A 131 3.43 -11.13 9.59
CA THR A 131 3.69 -10.05 10.55
C THR A 131 2.45 -9.17 10.76
N LEU A 132 1.76 -8.82 9.69
CA LEU A 132 0.51 -8.04 9.75
C LEU A 132 -0.61 -8.81 10.46
N ALA A 133 -0.78 -10.10 10.18
CA ALA A 133 -1.78 -10.95 10.84
C ALA A 133 -1.60 -10.97 12.37
N ALA A 134 -0.35 -11.01 12.84
CA ALA A 134 -0.04 -11.02 14.28
C ALA A 134 -0.50 -9.74 15.01
N THR A 135 -0.83 -8.67 14.31
CA THR A 135 -1.36 -7.43 14.91
C THR A 135 -2.79 -7.54 15.40
N GLY A 136 -3.57 -8.51 14.92
CA GLY A 136 -5.02 -8.63 15.16
C GLY A 136 -5.86 -7.55 14.49
N LYS A 137 -5.27 -6.66 13.69
CA LYS A 137 -5.96 -5.59 12.97
C LYS A 137 -6.56 -6.09 11.65
N LEU A 138 -7.51 -5.35 11.11
CA LEU A 138 -7.95 -5.55 9.73
C LEU A 138 -6.79 -5.23 8.78
N ILE A 139 -6.60 -6.09 7.78
CA ILE A 139 -5.54 -5.91 6.78
C ILE A 139 -6.17 -5.70 5.39
N ARG A 140 -5.73 -4.67 4.71
CA ARG A 140 -6.13 -4.35 3.34
C ARG A 140 -4.92 -4.13 2.45
N VAL A 141 -4.91 -4.77 1.29
CA VAL A 141 -4.06 -4.35 0.18
C VAL A 141 -4.79 -3.22 -0.54
N THR A 142 -4.18 -2.05 -0.60
CA THR A 142 -4.87 -0.82 -0.99
C THR A 142 -4.63 -0.39 -2.43
N GLU A 143 -3.47 -0.73 -3.01
CA GLU A 143 -3.00 -0.11 -4.25
C GLU A 143 -2.14 -1.08 -5.08
N LEU A 144 -2.54 -2.35 -5.18
CA LEU A 144 -1.74 -3.38 -5.84
C LEU A 144 -1.52 -3.08 -7.32
N ASP A 145 -0.27 -2.86 -7.67
CA ASP A 145 0.24 -2.90 -9.03
C ASP A 145 1.58 -3.66 -9.09
N VAL A 146 1.96 -4.16 -10.28
CA VAL A 146 3.19 -4.93 -10.46
C VAL A 146 3.96 -4.41 -11.67
N ARG A 147 4.96 -3.57 -11.43
CA ARG A 147 5.78 -2.91 -12.46
C ARG A 147 6.75 -3.89 -13.11
N LEU A 148 6.81 -3.85 -14.44
CA LEU A 148 7.82 -4.53 -15.26
C LEU A 148 9.05 -3.61 -15.48
N GLU A 149 9.80 -3.81 -16.56
CA GLU A 149 10.92 -2.92 -16.89
C GLU A 149 10.44 -1.66 -17.64
N GLU A 150 11.02 -0.54 -17.25
CA GLU A 150 10.69 0.77 -17.80
C GLU A 150 10.93 0.88 -19.31
N ASN A 151 9.94 1.42 -20.03
CA ASN A 151 10.01 1.71 -21.48
C ASN A 151 10.41 0.51 -22.35
N LYS A 152 10.13 -0.72 -21.89
CA LYS A 152 10.37 -1.94 -22.66
C LYS A 152 9.07 -2.62 -23.02
N THR A 153 9.03 -3.19 -24.23
CA THR A 153 7.98 -4.14 -24.58
C THR A 153 8.18 -5.40 -23.74
N PRO A 154 7.22 -5.79 -22.89
CA PRO A 154 7.36 -6.97 -22.06
C PRO A 154 7.50 -8.25 -22.90
N THR A 155 8.40 -9.14 -22.50
CA THR A 155 8.47 -10.49 -23.06
C THR A 155 7.36 -11.37 -22.48
N ALA A 156 7.14 -12.54 -23.08
CA ALA A 156 6.20 -13.52 -22.53
C ALA A 156 6.58 -13.93 -21.10
N ASP A 157 7.86 -14.10 -20.81
CA ASP A 157 8.36 -14.45 -19.48
C ASP A 157 8.12 -13.32 -18.46
N ASP A 158 8.30 -12.06 -18.85
CA ASP A 158 7.98 -10.91 -17.98
C ASP A 158 6.49 -10.86 -17.63
N LEU A 159 5.62 -11.10 -18.61
CA LEU A 159 4.17 -11.13 -18.40
C LEU A 159 3.73 -12.31 -17.53
N MET A 160 4.38 -13.47 -17.67
CA MET A 160 4.09 -14.64 -16.81
C MET A 160 4.58 -14.42 -15.38
N LEU A 161 5.77 -13.83 -15.20
CA LEU A 161 6.25 -13.44 -13.87
C LEU A 161 5.31 -12.45 -13.20
N GLN A 162 4.82 -11.44 -13.94
CA GLN A 162 3.82 -10.49 -13.44
C GLN A 162 2.54 -11.21 -12.98
N ALA A 163 2.06 -12.17 -13.77
CA ALA A 163 0.89 -12.98 -13.44
C ALA A 163 1.10 -13.80 -12.15
N ASP A 164 2.28 -14.42 -12.02
CA ASP A 164 2.63 -15.19 -10.82
C ASP A 164 2.64 -14.31 -9.57
N ILE A 165 3.19 -13.09 -9.65
CA ILE A 165 3.24 -12.17 -8.52
C ILE A 165 1.83 -11.74 -8.09
N TYR A 166 0.96 -11.37 -9.03
CA TYR A 166 -0.45 -11.10 -8.72
C TYR A 166 -1.09 -12.30 -8.01
N ARG A 167 -0.90 -13.51 -8.53
CA ARG A 167 -1.40 -14.74 -7.92
C ARG A 167 -0.87 -14.94 -6.51
N TRP A 168 0.43 -14.77 -6.28
CA TRP A 168 1.05 -14.90 -4.95
C TRP A 168 0.45 -13.97 -3.92
N VAL A 169 0.18 -12.71 -4.28
CA VAL A 169 -0.44 -11.75 -3.36
C VAL A 169 -1.80 -12.25 -2.86
N PHE A 170 -2.67 -12.72 -3.78
CA PHE A 170 -3.99 -13.24 -3.39
C PHE A 170 -3.90 -14.55 -2.59
N GLU A 171 -3.03 -15.47 -2.99
CA GLU A 171 -2.80 -16.73 -2.27
C GLU A 171 -2.27 -16.48 -0.85
N SER A 172 -1.22 -15.66 -0.71
CA SER A 172 -0.60 -15.35 0.57
C SER A 172 -1.55 -14.59 1.49
N TYR A 173 -2.28 -13.62 0.95
CA TYR A 173 -3.31 -12.88 1.71
C TYR A 173 -4.36 -13.84 2.29
N LYS A 174 -4.90 -14.75 1.48
CA LYS A 174 -5.87 -15.75 1.94
C LYS A 174 -5.28 -16.77 2.92
N GLN A 175 -4.02 -17.12 2.73
CA GLN A 175 -3.35 -18.12 3.56
C GLN A 175 -2.98 -17.60 4.95
N TYR A 176 -2.47 -16.37 5.04
CA TYR A 176 -1.87 -15.86 6.27
C TYR A 176 -2.74 -14.86 7.02
N ILE A 177 -3.64 -14.16 6.35
CA ILE A 177 -4.56 -13.23 7.04
C ILE A 177 -5.82 -14.00 7.43
N PRO A 178 -6.13 -14.12 8.75
CA PRO A 178 -7.38 -14.73 9.22
C PRO A 178 -8.61 -14.07 8.58
N ALA A 179 -9.64 -14.85 8.31
CA ALA A 179 -10.82 -14.37 7.58
C ALA A 179 -11.46 -13.13 8.22
N GLU A 180 -11.49 -13.06 9.54
CA GLU A 180 -12.02 -11.93 10.31
C GLU A 180 -11.17 -10.67 10.24
N GLN A 181 -9.91 -10.78 9.81
CA GLN A 181 -9.01 -9.66 9.58
C GLN A 181 -8.96 -9.23 8.10
N GLN A 182 -9.54 -9.99 7.17
CA GLN A 182 -9.51 -9.68 5.74
C GLN A 182 -10.43 -8.50 5.41
N SER A 183 -9.84 -7.39 4.94
CA SER A 183 -10.57 -6.19 4.49
C SER A 183 -10.57 -6.00 2.97
N GLY A 184 -9.92 -6.91 2.24
CA GLY A 184 -9.92 -6.96 0.78
C GLY A 184 -8.61 -6.51 0.13
N ILE A 185 -8.56 -6.66 -1.20
CA ILE A 185 -7.47 -6.25 -2.07
C ILE A 185 -8.04 -5.31 -3.13
N THR A 186 -7.41 -4.15 -3.30
CA THR A 186 -7.70 -3.18 -4.37
C THR A 186 -6.55 -3.19 -5.37
N ILE A 187 -6.85 -3.39 -6.64
CA ILE A 187 -5.89 -3.22 -7.73
C ILE A 187 -5.86 -1.75 -8.08
N TRP A 188 -4.64 -1.21 -8.25
CA TRP A 188 -4.41 0.20 -8.55
C TRP A 188 -4.35 0.39 -10.06
N ASP A 189 -5.19 1.31 -10.56
CA ASP A 189 -5.46 1.55 -11.97
C ASP A 189 -6.13 0.37 -12.72
N ILE A 190 -6.61 0.62 -13.93
CA ILE A 190 -7.31 -0.36 -14.75
C ILE A 190 -6.44 -0.79 -15.91
N THR A 191 -5.90 0.18 -16.68
CA THR A 191 -5.14 -0.05 -17.91
C THR A 191 -3.74 0.54 -17.84
N ASP A 192 -2.82 -0.09 -18.56
CA ASP A 192 -1.41 0.32 -18.55
C ASP A 192 -1.21 1.78 -18.97
N ASP A 193 -1.95 2.28 -19.96
CA ASP A 193 -1.80 3.64 -20.52
C ASP A 193 -2.36 4.75 -19.61
N THR A 194 -3.28 4.42 -18.71
CA THR A 194 -3.85 5.37 -17.74
C THR A 194 -3.16 5.32 -16.39
N SER A 195 -2.28 4.33 -16.18
CA SER A 195 -1.54 4.19 -14.93
C SER A 195 -0.54 5.33 -14.71
N TRP A 196 -0.34 5.67 -13.44
CA TRP A 196 0.73 6.56 -13.01
C TRP A 196 2.13 6.03 -13.32
N TYR A 197 2.26 4.70 -13.51
CA TYR A 197 3.46 3.99 -13.96
C TYR A 197 3.29 3.38 -15.36
N LYS A 198 2.63 4.09 -16.29
CA LYS A 198 2.33 3.59 -17.64
C LYS A 198 3.55 3.06 -18.40
N GLU A 199 4.74 3.64 -18.15
CA GLU A 199 5.99 3.22 -18.78
C GLU A 199 6.46 1.82 -18.33
N TYR A 200 5.87 1.25 -17.28
CA TYR A 200 6.20 -0.04 -16.67
C TYR A 200 5.17 -1.13 -16.89
N SER A 201 4.11 -0.87 -17.66
CA SER A 201 3.02 -1.81 -17.93
C SER A 201 2.49 -2.54 -16.67
N PRO A 202 2.05 -1.83 -15.61
CA PRO A 202 1.83 -2.42 -14.30
C PRO A 202 0.48 -3.12 -14.12
N CYS A 203 -0.52 -2.83 -14.97
CA CYS A 203 -1.92 -3.20 -14.76
C CYS A 203 -2.25 -4.61 -15.26
N ILE A 204 -3.49 -5.05 -14.97
CA ILE A 204 -4.01 -6.36 -15.40
C ILE A 204 -4.66 -6.32 -16.79
N PHE A 205 -4.89 -5.10 -17.33
CA PHE A 205 -5.33 -4.87 -18.69
C PHE A 205 -4.31 -4.00 -19.44
N ASP A 206 -4.20 -4.23 -20.75
CA ASP A 206 -3.46 -3.33 -21.65
C ASP A 206 -4.27 -2.06 -22.00
N ALA A 207 -3.68 -1.19 -22.82
CA ALA A 207 -4.31 0.05 -23.29
C ALA A 207 -5.62 -0.13 -24.08
N ASN A 208 -5.87 -1.33 -24.59
CA ASN A 208 -7.08 -1.68 -25.35
C ASN A 208 -8.11 -2.44 -24.51
N LEU A 209 -7.94 -2.47 -23.18
CA LEU A 209 -8.77 -3.31 -22.27
C LEU A 209 -8.66 -4.81 -22.55
N THR A 210 -7.57 -5.26 -23.24
CA THR A 210 -7.30 -6.67 -23.40
C THR A 210 -6.75 -7.24 -22.10
N ARG A 211 -7.22 -8.39 -21.68
CA ARG A 211 -6.71 -9.08 -20.49
C ARG A 211 -5.28 -9.50 -20.68
N LYS A 212 -4.40 -9.06 -19.81
CA LYS A 212 -3.03 -9.55 -19.73
C LYS A 212 -2.97 -10.89 -18.97
N PRO A 213 -1.86 -11.67 -19.05
CA PRO A 213 -1.66 -12.83 -18.16
C PRO A 213 -1.86 -12.51 -16.67
N ALA A 214 -1.54 -11.30 -16.25
CA ALA A 214 -1.79 -10.78 -14.89
C ALA A 214 -3.25 -10.90 -14.46
N TYR A 215 -4.22 -10.69 -15.38
CA TYR A 215 -5.64 -10.90 -15.09
C TYR A 215 -5.92 -12.34 -14.67
N LYS A 216 -5.34 -13.32 -15.39
CA LYS A 216 -5.46 -14.74 -15.01
C LYS A 216 -4.81 -15.00 -13.65
N GLY A 217 -3.63 -14.41 -13.39
CA GLY A 217 -2.96 -14.54 -12.08
C GLY A 217 -3.85 -14.11 -10.92
N VAL A 218 -4.55 -12.99 -11.06
CA VAL A 218 -5.57 -12.55 -10.08
C VAL A 218 -6.68 -13.58 -9.92
N CYS A 219 -7.23 -14.07 -11.03
CA CYS A 219 -8.32 -15.05 -10.99
C CYS A 219 -7.90 -16.38 -10.35
N ASP A 220 -6.71 -16.89 -10.68
CA ASP A 220 -6.14 -18.11 -10.08
C ASP A 220 -5.95 -17.93 -8.55
N GLY A 221 -5.41 -16.78 -8.13
CA GLY A 221 -5.23 -16.45 -6.71
C GLY A 221 -6.56 -16.36 -5.94
N ILE A 222 -7.59 -15.76 -6.55
CA ILE A 222 -8.94 -15.72 -5.99
C ILE A 222 -9.52 -17.13 -5.86
N ALA A 223 -9.40 -17.95 -6.93
CA ALA A 223 -9.93 -19.30 -6.97
C ALA A 223 -9.14 -20.28 -6.07
N GLY A 224 -7.85 -20.00 -5.81
CA GLY A 224 -6.92 -20.91 -5.13
C GLY A 224 -6.57 -22.16 -5.96
N ARG A 225 -6.71 -22.07 -7.29
CA ARG A 225 -6.39 -23.11 -8.27
C ARG A 225 -6.17 -22.51 -9.65
N ASP A 226 -5.53 -23.26 -10.54
CA ASP A 226 -5.50 -22.91 -11.95
C ASP A 226 -6.92 -23.01 -12.57
N ILE A 227 -7.39 -21.88 -13.15
CA ILE A 227 -8.71 -21.79 -13.77
C ILE A 227 -8.62 -21.77 -15.31
N SER A 228 -7.55 -22.25 -15.91
CA SER A 228 -7.37 -22.28 -17.37
C SER A 228 -8.51 -22.96 -18.12
N GLU A 229 -9.11 -23.98 -17.51
CA GLU A 229 -10.25 -24.68 -18.08
C GLU A 229 -11.56 -23.88 -18.04
N ASP A 230 -11.64 -22.85 -17.20
CA ASP A 230 -12.84 -22.00 -17.06
C ASP A 230 -12.90 -20.95 -18.18
N PHE A 231 -11.82 -20.73 -18.93
CA PHE A 231 -11.76 -19.77 -20.02
C PHE A 231 -12.04 -20.47 -21.37
N THR A 232 -12.96 -19.90 -22.11
CA THR A 232 -13.35 -20.41 -23.44
C THR A 232 -12.53 -19.82 -24.60
N GLY A 233 -11.60 -18.90 -24.30
CA GLY A 233 -10.79 -18.19 -25.28
C GLY A 233 -9.33 -18.05 -24.85
N ASP A 234 -8.55 -17.45 -25.74
CA ASP A 234 -7.10 -17.26 -25.56
C ASP A 234 -6.71 -15.80 -25.28
N ASP A 235 -7.68 -14.94 -25.02
CA ASP A 235 -7.54 -13.49 -24.82
C ASP A 235 -6.73 -13.10 -23.56
N TRP A 236 -6.43 -14.07 -22.68
CA TRP A 236 -5.57 -13.89 -21.51
C TRP A 236 -4.12 -14.33 -21.77
N LYS A 237 -3.80 -14.95 -22.90
CA LYS A 237 -2.46 -15.44 -23.22
C LYS A 237 -1.61 -14.33 -23.83
N ALA A 238 -0.37 -14.20 -23.34
CA ALA A 238 0.61 -13.28 -23.91
C ALA A 238 0.85 -13.56 -25.40
N GLY A 239 0.92 -12.50 -26.20
CA GLY A 239 1.30 -12.59 -27.61
C GLY A 239 0.20 -13.01 -28.58
N LYS A 240 -1.06 -12.92 -28.20
CA LYS A 240 -2.19 -13.07 -29.11
C LYS A 240 -2.98 -11.77 -29.26
#